data_c9adc9c4fb9e614001d8ed85f61afa69
#
_entry.id   c9adc9c4fb9e614001d8ed85f61afa69
#
_cell.length_a   1.000
_cell.length_b   1.000
_cell.length_c   1.000
_cell.angle_alpha   90.00
_cell.angle_beta   90.00
_cell.angle_gamma   90.00
#
_symmetry.space_group_name_H-M   'P 1'
#
loop_
_entity.id
_entity.type
_entity.pdbx_description
1 polymer ?
#
loop_
_entity_poly.entity_id
_entity_poly.type
_entity_poly.pdbx_seq_one_letter_code
_entity_poly.pdbx_strand_id
1 'polypeptide(L)'
;MASDYQTIKNLLTSNTLPSYDVFFHILNEASECLENEKTDYRIKDSDGKCGSLLDFHEDQLPLLVIPDFHARPYFLLNILEYQIFEDANVFEAVSAGSLRLLSVGDILHTERGTRERWAAAQAEFKKDIFTGPAISAEMQEGLNLLCALLVLKTSYPEFVHILKGNHENILNETGGGDYAFKKFVDEGEMCRCFVQEYYGDDILYLMNCVEKSLPLFYFGKRCAVSHAEPARA
;
A
#
# COMPACT_ATOMS: atom_id res chain seq x y z
N MET A 1 6.26 -7.08 -18.83
CA MET A 1 4.95 -6.46 -19.17
C MET A 1 3.78 -7.44 -19.04
N ALA A 2 3.60 -8.45 -19.92
CA ALA A 2 2.46 -9.38 -19.77
C ALA A 2 2.52 -10.21 -18.48
N SER A 3 3.72 -10.58 -18.03
CA SER A 3 3.92 -11.37 -16.82
C SER A 3 3.56 -10.60 -15.55
N ASP A 4 3.92 -9.32 -15.47
CA ASP A 4 3.69 -8.47 -14.30
C ASP A 4 2.20 -8.17 -14.14
N TYR A 5 1.50 -7.82 -15.23
CA TYR A 5 0.05 -7.63 -15.20
C TYR A 5 -0.68 -8.88 -14.72
N GLN A 6 -0.29 -10.07 -15.23
CA GLN A 6 -0.93 -11.31 -14.81
C GLN A 6 -0.68 -11.62 -13.33
N THR A 7 0.53 -11.34 -12.83
CA THR A 7 0.86 -11.50 -11.41
C THR A 7 0.00 -10.57 -10.55
N ILE A 8 -0.08 -9.29 -10.91
CA ILE A 8 -0.92 -8.29 -10.21
C ILE A 8 -2.39 -8.72 -10.25
N LYS A 9 -2.91 -9.11 -11.41
CA LYS A 9 -4.30 -9.57 -11.56
C LYS A 9 -4.59 -10.80 -10.72
N ASN A 10 -3.68 -11.77 -10.68
CA ASN A 10 -3.83 -12.97 -9.86
C ASN A 10 -3.91 -12.64 -8.36
N LEU A 11 -3.07 -11.72 -7.87
CA LEU A 11 -3.12 -11.25 -6.49
C LEU A 11 -4.47 -10.56 -6.19
N LEU A 12 -4.90 -9.65 -7.06
CA LEU A 12 -6.14 -8.88 -6.87
C LEU A 12 -7.42 -9.73 -6.94
N THR A 13 -7.36 -10.87 -7.61
CA THR A 13 -8.51 -11.80 -7.75
C THR A 13 -8.38 -13.05 -6.90
N SER A 14 -7.33 -13.16 -6.10
CA SER A 14 -7.10 -14.31 -5.22
C SER A 14 -8.14 -14.41 -4.11
N ASN A 15 -8.56 -15.64 -3.81
CA ASN A 15 -9.43 -15.97 -2.67
C ASN A 15 -8.64 -16.53 -1.48
N THR A 16 -7.30 -16.48 -1.54
CA THR A 16 -6.41 -16.99 -0.50
C THR A 16 -5.42 -15.92 -0.09
N LEU A 17 -4.94 -15.99 1.13
CA LEU A 17 -3.82 -15.20 1.59
C LEU A 17 -2.58 -15.48 0.73
N PRO A 18 -1.69 -14.50 0.52
CA PRO A 18 -0.39 -14.76 -0.10
C PRO A 18 0.39 -15.78 0.73
N SER A 19 1.13 -16.68 0.07
CA SER A 19 2.02 -17.58 0.82
C SER A 19 3.16 -16.79 1.47
N TYR A 20 3.75 -17.36 2.54
CA TYR A 20 4.90 -16.75 3.21
C TYR A 20 6.01 -16.35 2.21
N ASP A 21 6.45 -17.28 1.36
CA ASP A 21 7.56 -17.04 0.43
C ASP A 21 7.24 -15.91 -0.56
N VAL A 22 6.01 -15.86 -1.07
CA VAL A 22 5.56 -14.80 -1.98
C VAL A 22 5.53 -13.46 -1.27
N PHE A 23 4.99 -13.41 -0.06
CA PHE A 23 4.87 -12.17 0.69
C PHE A 23 6.24 -11.64 1.13
N PHE A 24 7.10 -12.51 1.64
CA PHE A 24 8.48 -12.18 2.01
C PHE A 24 9.25 -11.58 0.82
N HIS A 25 9.20 -12.24 -0.34
CA HIS A 25 9.90 -11.77 -1.55
C HIS A 25 9.40 -10.39 -1.99
N ILE A 26 8.08 -10.20 -2.06
CA ILE A 26 7.47 -8.91 -2.46
C ILE A 26 7.85 -7.78 -1.49
N LEU A 27 7.80 -8.02 -0.19
CA LEU A 27 8.15 -7.01 0.81
C LEU A 27 9.64 -6.64 0.77
N ASN A 28 10.52 -7.64 0.60
CA ASN A 28 11.95 -7.41 0.49
C ASN A 28 12.28 -6.59 -0.76
N GLU A 29 11.77 -6.96 -1.92
CA GLU A 29 11.96 -6.20 -3.16
C GLU A 29 11.40 -4.78 -3.06
N ALA A 30 10.24 -4.61 -2.42
CA ALA A 30 9.64 -3.30 -2.21
C ALA A 30 10.47 -2.42 -1.27
N SER A 31 11.00 -2.98 -0.18
CA SER A 31 11.89 -2.26 0.73
C SER A 31 13.13 -1.78 0.00
N GLU A 32 13.81 -2.68 -0.72
CA GLU A 32 14.99 -2.33 -1.53
C GLU A 32 14.67 -1.27 -2.60
N CYS A 33 13.52 -1.39 -3.28
CA CYS A 33 13.08 -0.43 -4.28
C CYS A 33 12.87 0.97 -3.69
N LEU A 34 12.19 1.08 -2.55
CA LEU A 34 11.91 2.35 -1.88
C LEU A 34 13.17 3.01 -1.32
N GLU A 35 14.11 2.23 -0.80
CA GLU A 35 15.40 2.74 -0.30
C GLU A 35 16.32 3.23 -1.43
N ASN A 36 16.19 2.69 -2.62
CA ASN A 36 17.01 2.99 -3.80
C ASN A 36 16.30 3.88 -4.83
N GLU A 37 15.20 4.55 -4.46
CA GLU A 37 14.57 5.53 -5.35
C GLU A 37 15.55 6.61 -5.80
N LYS A 38 15.41 7.06 -7.06
CA LYS A 38 16.31 8.03 -7.69
C LYS A 38 16.26 9.37 -6.96
N THR A 39 17.44 9.94 -6.74
CA THR A 39 17.61 11.27 -6.10
C THR A 39 17.03 12.41 -6.92
N ASP A 40 16.75 12.21 -8.19
CA ASP A 40 16.16 13.19 -9.10
C ASP A 40 14.76 13.61 -8.65
N TYR A 41 14.01 12.69 -8.02
CA TYR A 41 12.66 12.96 -7.52
C TYR A 41 12.47 12.60 -6.04
N ARG A 42 13.38 11.82 -5.44
CA ARG A 42 13.32 11.43 -4.03
C ARG A 42 14.56 11.99 -3.32
N ILE A 43 14.39 13.18 -2.73
CA ILE A 43 15.50 13.85 -2.03
C ILE A 43 15.93 13.00 -0.85
N LYS A 44 17.22 12.73 -0.74
CA LYS A 44 17.82 12.00 0.39
C LYS A 44 18.30 12.98 1.45
N ASP A 45 18.25 12.54 2.70
CA ASP A 45 18.82 13.28 3.83
C ASP A 45 20.35 13.20 3.88
N SER A 46 20.97 13.82 4.90
CA SER A 46 22.42 13.80 5.11
C SER A 46 23.01 12.41 5.33
N ASP A 47 22.20 11.46 5.77
CA ASP A 47 22.60 10.08 6.05
C ASP A 47 22.37 9.16 4.83
N GLY A 48 21.91 9.73 3.72
CA GLY A 48 21.61 9.03 2.48
C GLY A 48 20.28 8.27 2.47
N LYS A 49 19.41 8.48 3.48
CA LYS A 49 18.09 7.89 3.54
C LYS A 49 17.09 8.68 2.69
N CYS A 50 16.18 7.98 2.05
CA CYS A 50 15.11 8.59 1.29
C CYS A 50 14.21 9.43 2.20
N GLY A 51 14.03 10.71 1.83
CA GLY A 51 13.16 11.64 2.54
C GLY A 51 11.67 11.39 2.27
N SER A 52 10.81 12.21 2.88
CA SER A 52 9.36 12.08 2.79
C SER A 52 8.74 12.78 1.58
N LEU A 53 9.53 13.47 0.76
CA LEU A 53 9.07 14.26 -0.39
C LEU A 53 9.40 13.54 -1.70
N LEU A 54 8.38 13.44 -2.56
CA LEU A 54 8.52 13.15 -3.99
C LEU A 54 8.43 14.49 -4.74
N ASP A 55 9.52 14.91 -5.36
CA ASP A 55 9.60 16.17 -6.09
C ASP A 55 9.56 15.95 -7.61
N PHE A 56 8.42 16.27 -8.19
CA PHE A 56 8.15 16.20 -9.63
C PHE A 56 7.70 17.55 -10.20
N HIS A 57 8.13 18.67 -9.58
CA HIS A 57 7.65 20.01 -9.98
C HIS A 57 8.02 20.40 -11.42
N GLU A 58 9.07 19.82 -12.00
CA GLU A 58 9.48 20.03 -13.38
C GLU A 58 8.87 19.02 -14.36
N ASP A 59 8.27 17.95 -13.85
CA ASP A 59 7.73 16.87 -14.68
C ASP A 59 6.47 17.29 -15.44
N GLN A 60 6.30 16.76 -16.65
CA GLN A 60 5.19 17.04 -17.55
C GLN A 60 4.25 15.82 -17.72
N LEU A 61 4.60 14.66 -17.18
CA LEU A 61 3.77 13.47 -17.32
C LEU A 61 2.39 13.69 -16.69
N PRO A 62 1.33 13.19 -17.32
CA PRO A 62 0.02 13.10 -16.69
C PRO A 62 0.12 12.32 -15.36
N LEU A 63 -0.60 12.78 -14.35
CA LEU A 63 -0.69 12.16 -13.03
C LEU A 63 -2.11 11.64 -12.81
N LEU A 64 -2.23 10.35 -12.50
CA LEU A 64 -3.45 9.75 -11.98
C LEU A 64 -3.29 9.57 -10.46
N VAL A 65 -4.12 10.28 -9.69
CA VAL A 65 -4.16 10.15 -8.23
C VAL A 65 -5.26 9.16 -7.85
N ILE A 66 -4.90 8.15 -7.07
CA ILE A 66 -5.83 7.14 -6.56
C ILE A 66 -6.10 7.45 -5.08
N PRO A 67 -7.38 7.63 -4.69
CA PRO A 67 -7.76 7.81 -3.29
C PRO A 67 -7.57 6.51 -2.48
N ASP A 68 -7.87 6.60 -1.17
CA ASP A 68 -7.76 5.52 -0.21
C ASP A 68 -8.34 4.19 -0.72
N PHE A 69 -7.59 3.12 -0.52
CA PHE A 69 -7.98 1.80 -1.00
C PHE A 69 -8.91 1.03 -0.06
N HIS A 70 -8.63 1.06 1.24
CA HIS A 70 -9.41 0.34 2.25
C HIS A 70 -9.73 -1.10 1.83
N ALA A 71 -8.69 -1.89 1.56
CA ALA A 71 -8.74 -3.30 1.19
C ALA A 71 -9.73 -3.61 0.04
N ARG A 72 -9.77 -2.80 -1.02
CA ARG A 72 -10.64 -2.98 -2.20
C ARG A 72 -9.82 -3.42 -3.43
N PRO A 73 -9.47 -4.71 -3.58
CA PRO A 73 -8.62 -5.17 -4.68
C PRO A 73 -9.24 -4.91 -6.07
N TYR A 74 -10.55 -5.10 -6.22
CA TYR A 74 -11.23 -4.80 -7.48
C TYR A 74 -11.25 -3.32 -7.85
N PHE A 75 -11.09 -2.42 -6.90
CA PHE A 75 -10.95 -1.00 -7.18
C PHE A 75 -9.65 -0.72 -7.94
N LEU A 76 -8.53 -1.27 -7.48
CA LEU A 76 -7.26 -1.19 -8.20
C LEU A 76 -7.33 -1.87 -9.56
N LEU A 77 -7.91 -3.09 -9.64
CA LEU A 77 -8.04 -3.81 -10.90
C LEU A 77 -8.82 -2.98 -11.95
N ASN A 78 -9.96 -2.42 -11.56
CA ASN A 78 -10.77 -1.59 -12.44
C ASN A 78 -10.04 -0.32 -12.90
N ILE A 79 -9.21 0.28 -12.02
CA ILE A 79 -8.38 1.43 -12.40
C ILE A 79 -7.33 1.00 -13.43
N LEU A 80 -6.63 -0.09 -13.23
CA LEU A 80 -5.60 -0.57 -14.16
C LEU A 80 -6.17 -0.92 -15.54
N GLU A 81 -7.39 -1.44 -15.59
CA GLU A 81 -8.09 -1.80 -16.84
C GLU A 81 -8.85 -0.61 -17.46
N TYR A 82 -8.94 0.54 -16.77
CA TYR A 82 -9.64 1.71 -17.30
C TYR A 82 -8.91 2.31 -18.51
N GLN A 83 -9.65 2.50 -19.63
CA GLN A 83 -9.13 3.14 -20.85
C GLN A 83 -8.92 4.63 -20.59
N ILE A 84 -7.68 5.04 -20.36
CA ILE A 84 -7.36 6.43 -20.02
C ILE A 84 -6.95 7.27 -21.24
N PHE A 85 -6.35 6.63 -22.25
CA PHE A 85 -6.04 7.23 -23.55
C PHE A 85 -6.76 6.45 -24.67
N GLU A 86 -6.81 7.00 -25.88
CA GLU A 86 -7.48 6.35 -27.02
C GLU A 86 -6.96 4.93 -27.29
N ASP A 87 -5.66 4.71 -27.08
CA ASP A 87 -4.93 3.49 -27.43
C ASP A 87 -4.35 2.73 -26.22
N ALA A 88 -4.58 3.21 -24.98
CA ALA A 88 -4.00 2.60 -23.81
C ALA A 88 -4.89 2.67 -22.55
N ASN A 89 -4.97 1.54 -21.81
CA ASN A 89 -5.49 1.55 -20.45
C ASN A 89 -4.41 2.07 -19.46
N VAL A 90 -4.79 2.24 -18.20
CA VAL A 90 -3.90 2.77 -17.16
C VAL A 90 -2.63 1.91 -17.01
N PHE A 91 -2.78 0.57 -16.98
CA PHE A 91 -1.61 -0.32 -16.85
C PHE A 91 -0.65 -0.18 -18.03
N GLU A 92 -1.17 -0.14 -19.25
CA GLU A 92 -0.37 0.04 -20.47
C GLU A 92 0.33 1.39 -20.50
N ALA A 93 -0.39 2.47 -20.12
CA ALA A 93 0.18 3.81 -20.05
C ALA A 93 1.30 3.93 -18.99
N VAL A 94 1.13 3.34 -17.81
CA VAL A 94 2.17 3.27 -16.77
C VAL A 94 3.36 2.46 -17.26
N SER A 95 3.14 1.29 -17.85
CA SER A 95 4.22 0.42 -18.33
C SER A 95 5.00 1.02 -19.49
N ALA A 96 4.38 1.87 -20.29
CA ALA A 96 5.02 2.63 -21.36
C ALA A 96 5.71 3.92 -20.87
N GLY A 97 5.59 4.28 -19.58
CA GLY A 97 6.15 5.51 -19.03
C GLY A 97 5.44 6.78 -19.48
N SER A 98 4.20 6.71 -19.94
CA SER A 98 3.40 7.84 -20.41
C SER A 98 2.39 8.37 -19.37
N LEU A 99 2.28 7.69 -18.23
CA LEU A 99 1.42 8.06 -17.12
C LEU A 99 2.12 7.79 -15.80
N ARG A 100 2.00 8.72 -14.84
CA ARG A 100 2.38 8.49 -13.44
C ARG A 100 1.15 8.17 -12.62
N LEU A 101 1.28 7.16 -11.75
CA LEU A 101 0.24 6.72 -10.84
C LEU A 101 0.69 7.04 -9.41
N LEU A 102 -0.16 7.70 -8.64
CA LEU A 102 0.06 8.05 -7.24
C LEU A 102 -1.10 7.55 -6.39
N SER A 103 -0.84 6.59 -5.50
CA SER A 103 -1.76 6.24 -4.43
C SER A 103 -1.55 7.15 -3.23
N VAL A 104 -2.62 7.58 -2.57
CA VAL A 104 -2.52 8.36 -1.35
C VAL A 104 -2.37 7.50 -0.08
N GLY A 105 -2.34 6.17 -0.20
CA GLY A 105 -2.19 5.25 0.94
C GLY A 105 -3.51 4.64 1.40
N ASP A 106 -3.60 4.32 2.69
CA ASP A 106 -4.72 3.64 3.33
C ASP A 106 -5.09 2.34 2.60
N ILE A 107 -4.11 1.45 2.48
CA ILE A 107 -4.21 0.21 1.70
C ILE A 107 -5.03 -0.83 2.46
N LEU A 108 -4.73 -1.00 3.75
CA LEU A 108 -5.33 -2.02 4.61
C LEU A 108 -6.66 -1.55 5.23
N HIS A 109 -7.31 -2.45 5.96
CA HIS A 109 -8.51 -2.25 6.78
C HIS A 109 -9.75 -1.83 5.99
N THR A 110 -10.59 -2.83 5.70
CA THR A 110 -11.87 -2.59 5.01
C THR A 110 -12.80 -1.67 5.80
N GLU A 111 -13.42 -0.73 5.10
CA GLU A 111 -14.33 0.23 5.71
C GLU A 111 -15.78 0.10 5.23
N ARG A 112 -16.00 -0.34 3.99
CA ARG A 112 -17.32 -0.33 3.38
C ARG A 112 -18.06 -1.67 3.55
N GLY A 113 -19.23 -1.63 4.21
CA GLY A 113 -20.10 -2.81 4.33
C GLY A 113 -19.55 -3.95 5.18
N THR A 114 -18.58 -3.67 6.05
CA THR A 114 -17.77 -4.68 6.73
C THR A 114 -17.93 -4.72 8.23
N ARG A 115 -18.86 -3.95 8.80
CA ARG A 115 -19.04 -3.90 10.26
C ARG A 115 -19.30 -5.27 10.87
N GLU A 116 -20.09 -6.11 10.20
CA GLU A 116 -20.38 -7.48 10.65
C GLU A 116 -19.16 -8.40 10.53
N ARG A 117 -18.37 -8.27 9.44
CA ARG A 117 -17.11 -9.01 9.26
C ARG A 117 -16.13 -8.66 10.37
N TRP A 118 -15.92 -7.38 10.65
CA TRP A 118 -15.06 -6.93 11.74
C TRP A 118 -15.56 -7.40 13.11
N ALA A 119 -16.87 -7.43 13.35
CA ALA A 119 -17.43 -7.95 14.59
C ALA A 119 -17.15 -9.45 14.76
N ALA A 120 -17.24 -10.22 13.68
CA ALA A 120 -16.91 -11.65 13.70
C ALA A 120 -15.40 -11.88 13.94
N ALA A 121 -14.54 -11.14 13.25
CA ALA A 121 -13.09 -11.19 13.46
C ALA A 121 -12.71 -10.78 14.91
N GLN A 122 -13.33 -9.73 15.45
CA GLN A 122 -13.12 -9.32 16.85
C GLN A 122 -13.58 -10.38 17.85
N ALA A 123 -14.64 -11.13 17.53
CA ALA A 123 -15.10 -12.21 18.41
C ALA A 123 -14.09 -13.37 18.49
N GLU A 124 -13.32 -13.62 17.45
CA GLU A 124 -12.16 -14.53 17.48
C GLU A 124 -11.00 -13.90 18.26
N PHE A 125 -10.65 -12.67 17.94
CA PHE A 125 -9.55 -11.93 18.57
C PHE A 125 -9.68 -11.86 20.11
N LYS A 126 -10.88 -11.58 20.61
CA LYS A 126 -11.18 -11.56 22.07
C LYS A 126 -11.02 -12.92 22.78
N LYS A 127 -10.85 -13.99 22.03
CA LYS A 127 -10.57 -15.34 22.53
C LYS A 127 -9.11 -15.78 22.29
N ASP A 128 -8.25 -14.82 21.98
CA ASP A 128 -6.85 -15.04 21.61
C ASP A 128 -6.70 -15.94 20.35
N ILE A 129 -7.70 -15.91 19.44
CA ILE A 129 -7.65 -16.61 18.15
C ILE A 129 -7.27 -15.58 17.10
N PHE A 130 -5.96 -15.45 16.80
CA PHE A 130 -5.44 -14.41 15.89
C PHE A 130 -5.42 -14.83 14.43
N THR A 131 -5.56 -16.12 14.13
CA THR A 131 -5.54 -16.68 12.75
C THR A 131 -6.79 -17.50 12.44
N GLY A 132 -7.91 -17.21 13.11
CA GLY A 132 -9.18 -17.84 12.88
C GLY A 132 -9.78 -17.51 11.50
N PRO A 133 -10.81 -18.25 11.06
CA PRO A 133 -11.37 -18.07 9.72
C PRO A 133 -11.97 -16.67 9.48
N ALA A 134 -12.58 -16.05 10.48
CA ALA A 134 -13.18 -14.73 10.32
C ALA A 134 -12.10 -13.62 10.19
N ILE A 135 -11.08 -13.66 11.04
CA ILE A 135 -9.98 -12.69 10.97
C ILE A 135 -9.13 -12.91 9.69
N SER A 136 -8.88 -14.16 9.29
CA SER A 136 -8.18 -14.48 8.04
C SER A 136 -8.92 -13.96 6.81
N ALA A 137 -10.25 -14.11 6.77
CA ALA A 137 -11.07 -13.60 5.69
C ALA A 137 -11.06 -12.07 5.62
N GLU A 138 -10.94 -11.39 6.77
CA GLU A 138 -10.85 -9.92 6.81
C GLU A 138 -9.48 -9.42 6.33
N MET A 139 -8.38 -10.12 6.66
CA MET A 139 -7.03 -9.72 6.27
C MET A 139 -6.71 -9.99 4.79
N GLN A 140 -7.34 -10.98 4.18
CA GLN A 140 -6.99 -11.48 2.85
C GLN A 140 -7.05 -10.41 1.76
N GLU A 141 -8.12 -9.62 1.68
CA GLU A 141 -8.30 -8.60 0.64
C GLU A 141 -7.24 -7.50 0.75
N GLY A 142 -6.96 -7.03 1.97
CA GLY A 142 -5.96 -6.00 2.23
C GLY A 142 -4.54 -6.46 1.91
N LEU A 143 -4.15 -7.67 2.35
CA LEU A 143 -2.80 -8.19 2.13
C LEU A 143 -2.55 -8.52 0.65
N ASN A 144 -3.54 -9.06 -0.06
CA ASN A 144 -3.42 -9.27 -1.50
C ASN A 144 -3.31 -7.95 -2.28
N LEU A 145 -4.07 -6.94 -1.88
CA LEU A 145 -3.98 -5.60 -2.47
C LEU A 145 -2.61 -4.95 -2.21
N LEU A 146 -2.09 -5.05 -0.98
CA LEU A 146 -0.75 -4.58 -0.63
C LEU A 146 0.29 -5.25 -1.53
N CYS A 147 0.28 -6.58 -1.64
CA CYS A 147 1.17 -7.32 -2.52
C CYS A 147 1.09 -6.83 -3.97
N ALA A 148 -0.12 -6.66 -4.51
CA ALA A 148 -0.34 -6.21 -5.89
C ALA A 148 0.21 -4.79 -6.13
N LEU A 149 0.00 -3.87 -5.19
CA LEU A 149 0.54 -2.50 -5.25
C LEU A 149 2.06 -2.48 -5.18
N LEU A 150 2.66 -3.31 -4.31
CA LEU A 150 4.12 -3.40 -4.19
C LEU A 150 4.74 -4.03 -5.44
N VAL A 151 4.14 -5.07 -6.04
CA VAL A 151 4.57 -5.60 -7.33
C VAL A 151 4.48 -4.53 -8.43
N LEU A 152 3.40 -3.75 -8.46
CA LEU A 152 3.27 -2.65 -9.42
C LEU A 152 4.35 -1.59 -9.21
N LYS A 153 4.63 -1.22 -7.95
CA LYS A 153 5.70 -0.27 -7.58
C LYS A 153 7.09 -0.77 -8.00
N THR A 154 7.42 -2.02 -7.71
CA THR A 154 8.75 -2.59 -8.04
C THR A 154 8.95 -2.79 -9.52
N SER A 155 7.88 -3.13 -10.26
CA SER A 155 7.93 -3.27 -11.73
C SER A 155 8.08 -1.92 -12.45
N TYR A 156 7.52 -0.84 -11.90
CA TYR A 156 7.52 0.50 -12.53
C TYR A 156 7.91 1.60 -11.53
N PRO A 157 9.13 1.56 -10.94
CA PRO A 157 9.50 2.37 -9.78
C PRO A 157 9.48 3.88 -10.04
N GLU A 158 9.69 4.32 -11.28
CA GLU A 158 9.70 5.74 -11.65
C GLU A 158 8.28 6.28 -11.93
N PHE A 159 7.32 5.40 -12.19
CA PHE A 159 5.98 5.79 -12.63
C PHE A 159 4.89 5.45 -11.61
N VAL A 160 5.17 4.64 -10.61
CA VAL A 160 4.23 4.27 -9.56
C VAL A 160 4.77 4.72 -8.20
N HIS A 161 3.96 5.50 -7.49
CA HIS A 161 4.28 5.99 -6.16
C HIS A 161 3.12 5.75 -5.19
N ILE A 162 3.47 5.52 -3.93
CA ILE A 162 2.52 5.24 -2.85
C ILE A 162 2.90 6.18 -1.71
N LEU A 163 1.96 7.04 -1.28
CA LEU A 163 2.13 7.83 -0.07
C LEU A 163 1.75 7.00 1.16
N LYS A 164 2.33 7.33 2.29
CA LYS A 164 1.94 6.78 3.58
C LYS A 164 0.62 7.41 4.04
N GLY A 165 -0.39 6.60 4.24
CA GLY A 165 -1.64 6.99 4.91
C GLY A 165 -1.58 6.74 6.42
N ASN A 166 -2.69 6.99 7.11
CA ASN A 166 -2.78 6.74 8.55
C ASN A 166 -3.04 5.27 8.90
N HIS A 167 -3.35 4.42 7.92
CA HIS A 167 -3.48 2.98 8.12
C HIS A 167 -2.13 2.24 8.03
N GLU A 168 -1.09 2.85 7.47
CA GLU A 168 0.24 2.30 7.31
C GLU A 168 1.05 2.44 8.61
N ASN A 169 0.63 1.71 9.66
CA ASN A 169 1.26 1.66 10.99
C ASN A 169 1.10 0.26 11.60
N ILE A 170 1.69 -0.75 10.94
CA ILE A 170 1.52 -2.17 11.33
C ILE A 170 2.00 -2.48 12.76
N LEU A 171 3.01 -1.77 13.27
CA LEU A 171 3.49 -1.94 14.63
C LEU A 171 2.63 -1.22 15.69
N ASN A 172 1.60 -0.49 15.29
CA ASN A 172 0.77 0.32 16.17
C ASN A 172 1.59 1.31 17.03
N GLU A 173 2.60 1.91 16.41
CA GLU A 173 3.41 2.96 17.04
C GLU A 173 2.52 4.14 17.43
N THR A 174 2.89 4.84 18.50
CA THR A 174 2.17 6.02 18.97
C THR A 174 3.10 7.21 19.12
N GLY A 175 2.60 8.38 18.76
CA GLY A 175 3.35 9.63 18.86
C GLY A 175 3.79 10.18 17.50
N GLY A 176 4.14 11.47 17.46
CA GLY A 176 4.57 12.13 16.22
C GLY A 176 3.52 12.20 15.11
N GLY A 177 2.26 11.87 15.40
CA GLY A 177 1.19 11.77 14.41
C GLY A 177 0.79 10.33 14.05
N ASP A 178 1.58 9.34 14.46
CA ASP A 178 1.24 7.92 14.31
C ASP A 178 0.38 7.44 15.48
N TYR A 179 -0.69 6.71 15.15
CA TYR A 179 -1.58 6.04 16.09
C TYR A 179 -2.09 4.74 15.46
N ALA A 180 -2.33 3.70 16.30
CA ALA A 180 -2.98 2.48 15.84
C ALA A 180 -4.34 2.80 15.23
N PHE A 181 -4.59 2.28 14.01
CA PHE A 181 -5.88 2.48 13.37
C PHE A 181 -6.99 1.80 14.16
N LYS A 182 -8.06 2.54 14.40
CA LYS A 182 -9.24 2.08 15.13
C LYS A 182 -10.48 2.82 14.67
N LYS A 183 -11.46 2.10 14.14
CA LYS A 183 -12.73 2.65 13.68
C LYS A 183 -13.94 1.84 14.12
N PHE A 184 -14.03 0.59 13.80
CA PHE A 184 -15.13 -0.30 14.17
C PHE A 184 -14.76 -1.18 15.35
N VAL A 185 -13.52 -1.61 15.39
CA VAL A 185 -12.90 -2.49 16.38
C VAL A 185 -11.46 -2.03 16.62
N ASP A 186 -10.57 -2.89 17.10
CA ASP A 186 -9.14 -2.60 17.19
C ASP A 186 -8.39 -3.11 15.94
N GLU A 187 -8.77 -2.62 14.76
CA GLU A 187 -8.35 -3.13 13.45
C GLU A 187 -6.83 -3.20 13.32
N GLY A 188 -6.12 -2.15 13.69
CA GLY A 188 -4.65 -2.10 13.63
C GLY A 188 -4.00 -3.17 14.50
N GLU A 189 -4.47 -3.35 15.75
CA GLU A 189 -3.94 -4.37 16.64
C GLU A 189 -4.27 -5.79 16.15
N MET A 190 -5.47 -5.98 15.63
CA MET A 190 -5.89 -7.26 15.05
C MET A 190 -5.02 -7.62 13.84
N CYS A 191 -4.72 -6.65 12.97
CA CYS A 191 -3.84 -6.85 11.82
C CYS A 191 -2.41 -7.21 12.25
N ARG A 192 -1.86 -6.48 13.23
CA ARG A 192 -0.52 -6.76 13.79
C ARG A 192 -0.44 -8.18 14.36
N CYS A 193 -1.38 -8.55 15.22
CA CYS A 193 -1.40 -9.89 15.82
C CYS A 193 -1.59 -10.99 14.77
N PHE A 194 -2.45 -10.75 13.77
CA PHE A 194 -2.63 -11.69 12.65
C PHE A 194 -1.34 -11.90 11.88
N VAL A 195 -0.67 -10.82 11.46
CA VAL A 195 0.57 -10.91 10.68
C VAL A 195 1.66 -11.62 11.49
N GLN A 196 1.81 -11.28 12.75
CA GLN A 196 2.80 -11.88 13.63
C GLN A 196 2.59 -13.39 13.84
N GLU A 197 1.34 -13.81 14.09
CA GLU A 197 1.01 -15.22 14.36
C GLU A 197 0.98 -16.06 13.08
N TYR A 198 0.50 -15.50 11.96
CA TYR A 198 0.33 -16.25 10.71
C TYR A 198 1.61 -16.31 9.89
N TYR A 199 2.37 -15.22 9.83
CA TYR A 199 3.56 -15.11 8.99
C TYR A 199 4.87 -15.05 9.78
N GLY A 200 4.87 -14.55 11.02
CA GLY A 200 6.06 -14.40 11.84
C GLY A 200 6.59 -12.97 11.95
N ASP A 201 7.56 -12.79 12.84
CA ASP A 201 8.15 -11.48 13.17
C ASP A 201 8.93 -10.85 12.01
N ASP A 202 9.49 -11.65 11.12
CA ASP A 202 10.24 -11.20 9.96
C ASP A 202 9.33 -10.51 8.91
N ILE A 203 8.15 -11.06 8.63
CA ILE A 203 7.15 -10.41 7.77
C ILE A 203 6.66 -9.12 8.42
N LEU A 204 6.35 -9.16 9.72
CA LEU A 204 5.94 -7.97 10.47
C LEU A 204 7.01 -6.87 10.41
N TYR A 205 8.28 -7.24 10.55
CA TYR A 205 9.41 -6.31 10.43
C TYR A 205 9.54 -5.73 9.02
N LEU A 206 9.44 -6.56 7.97
CA LEU A 206 9.52 -6.09 6.59
C LEU A 206 8.36 -5.17 6.22
N MET A 207 7.13 -5.47 6.67
CA MET A 207 5.98 -4.55 6.48
C MET A 207 6.27 -3.19 7.10
N ASN A 208 6.76 -3.16 8.34
CA ASN A 208 7.14 -1.91 9.01
C ASN A 208 8.25 -1.16 8.26
N CYS A 209 9.24 -1.86 7.69
CA CYS A 209 10.29 -1.22 6.86
C CYS A 209 9.68 -0.56 5.62
N VAL A 210 8.82 -1.26 4.90
CA VAL A 210 8.10 -0.71 3.74
C VAL A 210 7.29 0.53 4.14
N GLU A 211 6.45 0.43 5.18
CA GLU A 211 5.61 1.55 5.64
C GLU A 211 6.42 2.79 6.08
N LYS A 212 7.56 2.59 6.73
CA LYS A 212 8.46 3.68 7.13
C LYS A 212 9.22 4.30 5.96
N SER A 213 9.38 3.58 4.88
CA SER A 213 10.04 4.06 3.66
C SER A 213 9.08 4.78 2.70
N LEU A 214 7.76 4.73 2.94
CA LEU A 214 6.78 5.44 2.10
C LEU A 214 6.92 6.95 2.26
N PRO A 215 6.84 7.73 1.16
CA PRO A 215 6.80 9.19 1.20
C PRO A 215 5.48 9.71 1.78
N LEU A 216 5.51 10.93 2.33
CA LEU A 216 4.34 11.61 2.88
C LEU A 216 3.73 12.63 1.91
N PHE A 217 4.52 13.12 0.97
CA PHE A 217 4.13 14.26 0.16
C PHE A 217 4.63 14.13 -1.28
N TYR A 218 3.77 14.46 -2.22
CA TYR A 218 4.08 14.58 -3.64
C TYR A 218 3.96 16.05 -4.06
N PHE A 219 4.98 16.58 -4.70
CA PHE A 219 5.00 17.92 -5.24
C PHE A 219 5.17 17.85 -6.76
N GLY A 220 4.11 18.12 -7.49
CA GLY A 220 4.08 18.16 -8.94
C GLY A 220 3.95 19.59 -9.47
N LYS A 221 4.11 19.76 -10.76
CA LYS A 221 4.04 21.07 -11.42
C LYS A 221 2.74 21.83 -11.17
N ARG A 222 1.62 21.13 -11.02
CA ARG A 222 0.27 21.72 -10.96
C ARG A 222 -0.48 21.40 -9.68
N CYS A 223 0.05 20.50 -8.86
CA CYS A 223 -0.61 20.04 -7.65
C CYS A 223 0.40 19.62 -6.60
N ALA A 224 -0.02 19.70 -5.37
CA ALA A 224 0.61 19.03 -4.24
C ALA A 224 -0.38 18.01 -3.68
N VAL A 225 0.10 16.84 -3.32
CA VAL A 225 -0.75 15.75 -2.81
C VAL A 225 -0.13 15.19 -1.54
N SER A 226 -0.96 15.04 -0.52
CA SER A 226 -0.64 14.31 0.70
C SER A 226 -1.87 13.51 1.13
N HIS A 227 -1.69 12.48 1.93
CA HIS A 227 -2.80 11.70 2.47
C HIS A 227 -3.66 12.56 3.42
N ALA A 228 -3.03 13.34 4.28
CA ALA A 228 -3.71 14.20 5.24
C ALA A 228 -3.23 15.65 5.13
N GLU A 229 -4.08 16.59 5.54
CA GLU A 229 -3.70 17.99 5.63
C GLU A 229 -2.65 18.19 6.74
N PRO A 230 -1.53 18.90 6.46
CA PRO A 230 -0.55 19.23 7.48
C PRO A 230 -1.18 20.05 8.62
N ALA A 231 -0.98 19.62 9.86
CA ALA A 231 -1.55 20.32 11.03
C ALA A 231 -0.95 21.71 11.28
N ARG A 232 0.23 21.96 10.70
CA ARG A 232 0.93 23.27 10.76
C ARG A 232 1.76 23.46 9.50
N ALA A 233 1.83 24.69 9.04
CA ALA A 233 2.74 25.12 7.98
C ALA A 233 4.17 25.18 8.49
#